data_22e8f036476bfea0d7b8ff98bc49a4e2
#
_entry.id   22e8f036476bfea0d7b8ff98bc49a4e2
#
_cell.length_a   1.000
_cell.length_b   1.000
_cell.length_c   1.000
_cell.angle_alpha   90.00
_cell.angle_beta   90.00
_cell.angle_gamma   90.00
#
_symmetry.space_group_name_H-M   'P 1'
#
loop_
_entity.id
_entity.type
_entity.pdbx_description
1 polymer ?
#
loop_
_entity_poly.entity_id
_entity_poly.type
_entity_poly.pdbx_seq_one_letter_code
_entity_poly.pdbx_strand_id
1 'polypeptide(L)'
;YTHAPFNQPPYTTPGGVAPLFEHHTNSLVFNDPPLHTRVRRLIMGALTRRAIEAMEPGLVQLVDSLLDRIETQGGGDLIEDFASAIPVEIIGNLLDVPHADREPLRGWSLAILGALEPSLTPEQEALGNRSVSEFLAYLRQLVAQRRQHPGDPEHDVLTRLIQGEENGDALSEVELLQNCVFLLNAGHETTTNLIGNALISLQEWPAQRQQLMTDLKAA
;
A
#
# COMPACT_ATOMS: atom_id res chain seq x y z
N TYR A 1 -10.92 21.48 -10.06
CA TYR A 1 -11.05 21.12 -8.64
C TYR A 1 -9.68 21.30 -8.02
N THR A 2 -9.47 22.40 -7.30
CA THR A 2 -8.28 22.61 -6.49
C THR A 2 -8.52 21.95 -5.15
N HIS A 3 -7.77 20.91 -4.82
CA HIS A 3 -7.80 20.27 -3.50
C HIS A 3 -7.01 21.11 -2.47
N ALA A 4 -7.24 22.43 -2.49
CA ALA A 4 -6.63 23.36 -1.56
C ALA A 4 -6.99 23.20 -0.07
N PRO A 5 -8.03 22.45 0.37
CA PRO A 5 -8.40 22.45 1.78
C PRO A 5 -7.40 21.76 2.70
N PHE A 6 -6.58 20.82 2.22
CA PHE A 6 -5.63 20.10 3.08
C PHE A 6 -4.34 20.87 3.35
N ASN A 7 -4.02 21.88 2.55
CA ASN A 7 -2.82 22.70 2.69
C ASN A 7 -3.07 24.07 3.37
N GLN A 8 -4.26 24.29 3.91
CA GLN A 8 -4.62 25.57 4.57
C GLN A 8 -5.08 25.37 6.01
N PRO A 9 -4.82 26.31 6.93
CA PRO A 9 -5.46 26.31 8.25
C PRO A 9 -6.98 26.15 8.11
N PRO A 10 -7.67 25.30 8.90
CA PRO A 10 -7.45 25.06 10.34
C PRO A 10 -6.77 23.74 10.71
N TYR A 11 -6.16 23.02 9.80
CA TYR A 11 -5.58 21.68 10.07
C TYR A 11 -4.24 21.70 10.82
N THR A 12 -3.78 22.83 11.32
CA THR A 12 -2.60 22.92 12.18
C THR A 12 -3.01 22.65 13.63
N THR A 13 -2.51 21.56 14.20
CA THR A 13 -2.67 21.29 15.63
C THR A 13 -1.77 22.19 16.47
N PRO A 14 -2.23 22.68 17.66
CA PRO A 14 -1.34 23.35 18.60
C PRO A 14 -0.19 22.41 19.02
N GLY A 15 1.05 22.79 18.69
CA GLY A 15 2.24 22.01 19.06
C GLY A 15 2.98 21.33 17.92
N GLY A 16 2.62 21.56 16.66
CA GLY A 16 3.32 21.05 15.48
C GLY A 16 2.37 20.49 14.42
N VAL A 17 2.96 20.04 13.31
CA VAL A 17 2.20 19.37 12.24
C VAL A 17 1.92 17.95 12.70
N ALA A 18 0.63 17.57 12.81
CA ALA A 18 0.25 16.20 13.13
C ALA A 18 0.77 15.25 12.04
N PRO A 19 1.22 14.04 12.38
CA PRO A 19 1.75 13.06 11.42
C PRO A 19 0.79 12.75 10.26
N LEU A 20 -0.52 12.66 10.52
CA LEU A 20 -1.54 12.50 9.47
C LEU A 20 -1.57 13.69 8.52
N PHE A 21 -1.49 14.92 9.04
CA PHE A 21 -1.47 16.11 8.21
C PHE A 21 -0.21 16.15 7.33
N GLU A 22 0.95 15.83 7.89
CA GLU A 22 2.20 15.73 7.13
C GLU A 22 2.09 14.65 6.05
N HIS A 23 1.50 13.50 6.36
CA HIS A 23 1.24 12.45 5.39
C HIS A 23 0.32 12.94 4.26
N HIS A 24 -0.79 13.57 4.58
CA HIS A 24 -1.76 14.07 3.60
C HIS A 24 -1.15 15.17 2.72
N THR A 25 -0.25 16.00 3.23
CA THR A 25 0.34 17.08 2.43
C THR A 25 1.51 16.64 1.54
N ASN A 26 2.16 15.52 1.85
CA ASN A 26 3.34 15.04 1.13
C ASN A 26 3.13 13.78 0.30
N SER A 27 2.01 13.06 0.47
CA SER A 27 1.71 11.89 -0.34
C SER A 27 1.07 12.26 -1.67
N LEU A 28 1.33 11.45 -2.68
CA LEU A 28 0.95 11.70 -4.07
C LEU A 28 -0.52 12.06 -4.26
N VAL A 29 -1.42 11.32 -3.59
CA VAL A 29 -2.87 11.40 -3.82
C VAL A 29 -3.49 12.74 -3.41
N PHE A 30 -2.84 13.47 -2.50
CA PHE A 30 -3.35 14.75 -1.98
C PHE A 30 -2.71 15.98 -2.63
N ASN A 31 -1.87 15.79 -3.65
CA ASN A 31 -1.15 16.86 -4.31
C ASN A 31 -1.65 17.08 -5.75
N ASP A 32 -1.60 18.33 -6.18
CA ASP A 32 -1.89 18.75 -7.55
C ASP A 32 -0.60 18.96 -8.38
N PRO A 33 -0.69 19.02 -9.72
CA PRO A 33 0.44 19.44 -10.54
C PRO A 33 0.99 20.82 -10.13
N PRO A 34 2.32 21.05 -10.20
CA PRO A 34 3.33 20.16 -10.82
C PRO A 34 3.86 19.06 -9.90
N LEU A 35 3.67 19.15 -8.59
CA LEU A 35 4.22 18.22 -7.61
C LEU A 35 3.69 16.79 -7.84
N HIS A 36 2.38 16.62 -7.96
CA HIS A 36 1.75 15.33 -8.28
C HIS A 36 2.40 14.68 -9.52
N THR A 37 2.50 15.42 -10.62
CA THR A 37 3.02 14.90 -11.88
C THR A 37 4.47 14.42 -11.74
N ARG A 38 5.28 15.20 -11.02
CA ARG A 38 6.69 14.88 -10.77
C ARG A 38 6.82 13.61 -9.93
N VAL A 39 6.20 13.58 -8.76
CA VAL A 39 6.28 12.45 -7.82
C VAL A 39 5.71 11.17 -8.46
N ARG A 40 4.54 11.27 -9.14
CA ARG A 40 3.94 10.15 -9.85
C ARG A 40 4.89 9.55 -10.90
N ARG A 41 5.58 10.38 -11.67
CA ARG A 41 6.53 9.91 -12.70
C ARG A 41 7.66 9.10 -12.06
N LEU A 42 8.25 9.59 -10.96
CA LEU A 42 9.32 8.89 -10.24
C LEU A 42 8.85 7.55 -9.65
N ILE A 43 7.67 7.52 -9.04
CA ILE A 43 7.07 6.29 -8.49
C ILE A 43 6.78 5.29 -9.60
N MET A 44 6.15 5.72 -10.69
CA MET A 44 5.84 4.84 -11.84
C MET A 44 7.11 4.32 -12.52
N GLY A 45 8.20 5.10 -12.51
CA GLY A 45 9.51 4.65 -12.99
C GLY A 45 10.10 3.51 -12.15
N ALA A 46 9.74 3.41 -10.87
CA ALA A 46 10.17 2.32 -9.99
C ALA A 46 9.31 1.06 -10.14
N LEU A 47 8.01 1.20 -10.43
CA LEU A 47 7.06 0.10 -10.62
C LEU A 47 7.16 -0.48 -12.03
N THR A 48 8.29 -1.11 -12.34
CA THR A 48 8.50 -1.69 -13.67
C THR A 48 7.68 -2.97 -13.85
N ARG A 49 7.29 -3.26 -15.09
CA ARG A 49 6.64 -4.51 -15.44
C ARG A 49 7.44 -5.73 -14.97
N ARG A 50 8.76 -5.71 -15.13
CA ARG A 50 9.65 -6.78 -14.72
C ARG A 50 9.64 -7.03 -13.21
N ALA A 51 9.70 -5.95 -12.41
CA ALA A 51 9.63 -6.05 -10.95
C ALA A 51 8.28 -6.62 -10.48
N ILE A 52 7.18 -6.23 -11.15
CA ILE A 52 5.84 -6.74 -10.83
C ILE A 52 5.70 -8.21 -11.23
N GLU A 53 6.11 -8.58 -12.44
CA GLU A 53 6.07 -9.99 -12.92
C GLU A 53 6.94 -10.92 -12.06
N ALA A 54 8.03 -10.42 -11.48
CA ALA A 54 8.87 -11.21 -10.57
C ALA A 54 8.17 -11.60 -9.27
N MET A 55 7.07 -10.93 -8.88
CA MET A 55 6.29 -11.26 -7.68
C MET A 55 5.28 -12.40 -7.93
N GLU A 56 4.93 -12.70 -9.18
CA GLU A 56 3.88 -13.68 -9.53
C GLU A 56 4.12 -15.06 -8.92
N PRO A 57 5.33 -15.69 -8.99
CA PRO A 57 5.54 -17.00 -8.41
C PRO A 57 5.30 -17.05 -6.90
N GLY A 58 5.71 -16.00 -6.18
CA GLY A 58 5.47 -15.87 -4.73
C GLY A 58 3.98 -15.66 -4.42
N LEU A 59 3.27 -14.89 -5.25
CA LEU A 59 1.83 -14.71 -5.11
C LEU A 59 1.06 -16.02 -5.29
N VAL A 60 1.41 -16.82 -6.29
CA VAL A 60 0.78 -18.14 -6.52
C VAL A 60 0.98 -19.04 -5.29
N GLN A 61 2.22 -19.15 -4.78
CA GLN A 61 2.51 -19.92 -3.58
C GLN A 61 1.74 -19.42 -2.34
N LEU A 62 1.61 -18.12 -2.18
CA LEU A 62 0.81 -17.53 -1.10
C LEU A 62 -0.65 -17.94 -1.22
N VAL A 63 -1.25 -17.77 -2.41
CA VAL A 63 -2.65 -18.11 -2.66
C VAL A 63 -2.91 -19.59 -2.35
N ASP A 64 -2.05 -20.49 -2.85
CA ASP A 64 -2.15 -21.94 -2.58
C ASP A 64 -2.10 -22.21 -1.07
N SER A 65 -1.15 -21.60 -0.35
CA SER A 65 -1.00 -21.81 1.10
C SER A 65 -2.20 -21.28 1.90
N LEU A 66 -2.82 -20.18 1.46
CA LEU A 66 -4.03 -19.64 2.10
C LEU A 66 -5.23 -20.57 1.87
N LEU A 67 -5.38 -21.10 0.67
CA LEU A 67 -6.46 -22.05 0.33
C LEU A 67 -6.30 -23.36 1.09
N ASP A 68 -5.10 -23.94 1.15
CA ASP A 68 -4.78 -25.14 1.92
C ASP A 68 -5.13 -24.98 3.41
N ARG A 69 -4.83 -23.80 3.96
CA ARG A 69 -5.17 -23.47 5.36
C ARG A 69 -6.67 -23.45 5.58
N ILE A 70 -7.43 -22.79 4.70
CA ILE A 70 -8.90 -22.71 4.78
C ILE A 70 -9.51 -24.12 4.64
N GLU A 71 -9.01 -24.93 3.71
CA GLU A 71 -9.45 -26.32 3.52
C GLU A 71 -9.19 -27.16 4.77
N THR A 72 -7.98 -27.09 5.32
CA THR A 72 -7.59 -27.84 6.54
C THR A 72 -8.45 -27.46 7.75
N GLN A 73 -8.84 -26.17 7.86
CA GLN A 73 -9.71 -25.67 8.94
C GLN A 73 -11.19 -25.98 8.71
N GLY A 74 -11.56 -26.45 7.52
CA GLY A 74 -12.94 -26.73 7.15
C GLY A 74 -13.79 -25.49 6.86
N GLY A 75 -13.15 -24.34 6.65
CA GLY A 75 -13.76 -23.04 6.36
C GLY A 75 -12.99 -21.89 7.00
N GLY A 76 -13.44 -20.66 6.75
CA GLY A 76 -12.80 -19.45 7.27
C GLY A 76 -13.54 -18.19 6.85
N ASP A 77 -13.06 -17.04 7.32
CA ASP A 77 -13.48 -15.72 6.84
C ASP A 77 -12.67 -15.34 5.60
N LEU A 78 -13.34 -15.26 4.44
CA LEU A 78 -12.67 -14.97 3.18
C LEU A 78 -12.00 -13.59 3.14
N ILE A 79 -12.46 -12.64 3.93
CA ILE A 79 -11.81 -11.32 4.01
C ILE A 79 -10.58 -11.41 4.91
N GLU A 80 -10.72 -11.96 6.11
CA GLU A 80 -9.64 -12.03 7.10
C GLU A 80 -8.56 -13.04 6.73
N ASP A 81 -8.98 -14.24 6.31
CA ASP A 81 -8.08 -15.38 6.11
C ASP A 81 -7.50 -15.48 4.69
N PHE A 82 -8.06 -14.72 3.73
CA PHE A 82 -7.66 -14.80 2.33
C PHE A 82 -7.42 -13.41 1.70
N ALA A 83 -8.49 -12.62 1.52
CA ALA A 83 -8.42 -11.42 0.70
C ALA A 83 -7.49 -10.34 1.26
N SER A 84 -7.41 -10.18 2.59
CA SER A 84 -6.56 -9.18 3.22
C SER A 84 -5.09 -9.58 3.29
N ALA A 85 -4.80 -10.87 3.32
CA ALA A 85 -3.42 -11.37 3.39
C ALA A 85 -2.64 -11.12 2.09
N ILE A 86 -3.31 -11.24 0.94
CA ILE A 86 -2.70 -11.11 -0.38
C ILE A 86 -2.06 -9.72 -0.61
N PRO A 87 -2.79 -8.61 -0.49
CA PRO A 87 -2.21 -7.29 -0.75
C PRO A 87 -1.14 -6.89 0.28
N VAL A 88 -1.26 -7.27 1.54
CA VAL A 88 -0.22 -7.02 2.56
C VAL A 88 1.08 -7.71 2.18
N GLU A 89 1.00 -8.94 1.69
CA GLU A 89 2.18 -9.71 1.26
C GLU A 89 2.83 -9.07 0.02
N ILE A 90 2.03 -8.68 -0.96
CA ILE A 90 2.53 -8.01 -2.18
C ILE A 90 3.18 -6.66 -1.86
N ILE A 91 2.55 -5.84 -1.00
CA ILE A 91 3.15 -4.55 -0.60
C ILE A 91 4.39 -4.77 0.26
N GLY A 92 4.38 -5.79 1.12
CA GLY A 92 5.58 -6.20 1.87
C GLY A 92 6.74 -6.55 0.93
N ASN A 93 6.49 -7.31 -0.13
CA ASN A 93 7.49 -7.62 -1.15
C ASN A 93 7.92 -6.35 -1.94
N LEU A 94 6.97 -5.50 -2.30
CA LEU A 94 7.23 -4.28 -3.06
C LEU A 94 8.12 -3.28 -2.31
N LEU A 95 7.93 -3.17 -1.01
CA LEU A 95 8.73 -2.31 -0.12
C LEU A 95 9.92 -3.06 0.51
N ASP A 96 10.11 -4.33 0.16
CA ASP A 96 11.14 -5.21 0.71
C ASP A 96 11.12 -5.28 2.26
N VAL A 97 9.90 -5.33 2.82
CA VAL A 97 9.69 -5.54 4.24
C VAL A 97 9.92 -7.02 4.56
N PRO A 98 10.85 -7.38 5.48
CA PRO A 98 11.04 -8.76 5.91
C PRO A 98 9.74 -9.39 6.42
N HIS A 99 9.51 -10.68 6.14
CA HIS A 99 8.28 -11.38 6.57
C HIS A 99 8.00 -11.26 8.07
N ALA A 100 9.04 -11.29 8.90
CA ALA A 100 8.91 -11.15 10.35
C ALA A 100 8.37 -9.80 10.80
N ASP A 101 8.48 -8.77 9.95
CA ASP A 101 8.09 -7.38 10.25
C ASP A 101 6.75 -6.99 9.62
N ARG A 102 6.06 -7.91 8.91
CA ARG A 102 4.84 -7.59 8.15
C ARG A 102 3.57 -7.54 9.00
N GLU A 103 3.59 -8.13 10.17
CA GLU A 103 2.41 -8.21 11.04
C GLU A 103 1.73 -6.84 11.25
N PRO A 104 2.42 -5.73 11.55
CA PRO A 104 1.76 -4.46 11.80
C PRO A 104 1.26 -3.72 10.55
N LEU A 105 1.67 -4.11 9.33
CA LEU A 105 1.35 -3.38 8.09
C LEU A 105 -0.16 -3.21 7.88
N ARG A 106 -0.92 -4.28 8.11
CA ARG A 106 -2.38 -4.25 7.99
C ARG A 106 -3.01 -3.27 8.99
N GLY A 107 -2.59 -3.35 10.24
CA GLY A 107 -3.08 -2.47 11.31
C GLY A 107 -2.80 -0.99 11.02
N TRP A 108 -1.59 -0.68 10.59
CA TRP A 108 -1.23 0.68 10.18
C TRP A 108 -2.07 1.17 9.00
N SER A 109 -2.23 0.34 7.96
CA SER A 109 -3.04 0.71 6.80
C SER A 109 -4.49 1.03 7.18
N LEU A 110 -5.15 0.15 7.92
CA LEU A 110 -6.55 0.35 8.34
C LEU A 110 -6.71 1.60 9.22
N ALA A 111 -5.78 1.84 10.14
CA ALA A 111 -5.82 3.01 11.02
C ALA A 111 -5.62 4.33 10.25
N ILE A 112 -4.70 4.34 9.28
CA ILE A 112 -4.42 5.53 8.46
C ILE A 112 -5.57 5.81 7.50
N LEU A 113 -6.14 4.78 6.86
CA LEU A 113 -7.29 4.91 5.96
C LEU A 113 -8.56 5.29 6.72
N GLY A 114 -8.80 4.70 7.89
CA GLY A 114 -9.90 5.09 8.77
C GLY A 114 -9.83 6.54 9.24
N ALA A 115 -8.63 7.14 9.23
CA ALA A 115 -8.43 8.55 9.54
C ALA A 115 -8.66 9.50 8.34
N LEU A 116 -9.08 8.99 7.17
CA LEU A 116 -9.53 9.79 6.02
C LEU A 116 -11.01 10.15 6.07
N GLU A 117 -11.75 9.62 7.03
CA GLU A 117 -13.18 9.92 7.20
C GLU A 117 -13.39 11.42 7.47
N PRO A 118 -14.47 12.03 6.94
CA PRO A 118 -14.74 13.46 7.12
C PRO A 118 -14.95 13.89 8.56
N SER A 119 -15.31 12.96 9.43
CA SER A 119 -15.53 13.20 10.86
C SER A 119 -14.80 12.11 11.64
N LEU A 120 -13.78 12.51 12.39
CA LEU A 120 -12.99 11.62 13.23
C LEU A 120 -13.35 11.79 14.70
N THR A 121 -13.38 10.68 15.43
CA THR A 121 -13.31 10.74 16.89
C THR A 121 -11.86 11.04 17.32
N PRO A 122 -11.64 11.60 18.52
CA PRO A 122 -10.29 11.82 19.05
C PRO A 122 -9.45 10.53 19.09
N GLU A 123 -10.07 9.38 19.31
CA GLU A 123 -9.41 8.07 19.35
C GLU A 123 -8.96 7.63 17.94
N GLN A 124 -9.78 7.84 16.92
CA GLN A 124 -9.44 7.55 15.51
C GLN A 124 -8.30 8.44 15.05
N GLU A 125 -8.36 9.74 15.35
CA GLU A 125 -7.29 10.68 15.02
C GLU A 125 -5.97 10.29 15.72
N ALA A 126 -6.03 9.98 17.01
CA ALA A 126 -4.86 9.57 17.78
C ALA A 126 -4.27 8.25 17.26
N LEU A 127 -5.12 7.29 16.89
CA LEU A 127 -4.69 6.02 16.30
C LEU A 127 -4.01 6.24 14.94
N GLY A 128 -4.62 7.02 14.05
CA GLY A 128 -4.05 7.34 12.74
C GLY A 128 -2.69 8.05 12.86
N ASN A 129 -2.59 9.08 13.72
CA ASN A 129 -1.32 9.79 13.96
C ASN A 129 -0.23 8.86 14.49
N ARG A 130 -0.55 7.98 15.43
CA ARG A 130 0.38 6.98 15.95
C ARG A 130 0.83 6.02 14.86
N SER A 131 -0.09 5.48 14.07
CA SER A 131 0.20 4.52 13.00
C SER A 131 1.09 5.11 11.91
N VAL A 132 0.86 6.36 11.50
CA VAL A 132 1.78 7.08 10.58
C VAL A 132 3.16 7.19 11.21
N SER A 133 3.24 7.61 12.49
CA SER A 133 4.52 7.81 13.16
C SER A 133 5.34 6.53 13.30
N GLU A 134 4.68 5.42 13.69
CA GLU A 134 5.30 4.11 13.84
C GLU A 134 5.78 3.58 12.49
N PHE A 135 4.95 3.65 11.46
CA PHE A 135 5.34 3.20 10.13
C PHE A 135 6.47 4.04 9.54
N LEU A 136 6.43 5.37 9.67
CA LEU A 136 7.53 6.23 9.25
C LEU A 136 8.84 5.93 9.99
N ALA A 137 8.78 5.63 11.29
CA ALA A 137 9.95 5.25 12.07
C ALA A 137 10.56 3.94 11.56
N TYR A 138 9.71 2.95 11.24
CA TYR A 138 10.12 1.69 10.62
C TYR A 138 10.74 1.92 9.23
N LEU A 139 10.05 2.67 8.36
CA LEU A 139 10.51 2.96 7.00
C LEU A 139 11.86 3.67 6.98
N ARG A 140 12.13 4.60 7.92
CA ARG A 140 13.45 5.25 8.01
C ARG A 140 14.57 4.24 8.25
N GLN A 141 14.33 3.24 9.10
CA GLN A 141 15.31 2.19 9.36
C GLN A 141 15.49 1.29 8.13
N LEU A 142 14.39 0.89 7.50
CA LEU A 142 14.41 0.06 6.29
C LEU A 142 15.15 0.76 5.14
N VAL A 143 14.85 2.03 4.88
CA VAL A 143 15.52 2.84 3.85
C VAL A 143 17.00 3.01 4.16
N ALA A 144 17.37 3.25 5.43
CA ALA A 144 18.77 3.36 5.84
C ALA A 144 19.55 2.06 5.62
N GLN A 145 18.95 0.91 5.93
CA GLN A 145 19.53 -0.40 5.65
C GLN A 145 19.67 -0.64 4.15
N ARG A 146 18.63 -0.28 3.37
CA ARG A 146 18.62 -0.46 1.92
C ARG A 146 19.67 0.42 1.21
N ARG A 147 19.91 1.62 1.71
CA ARG A 147 21.01 2.48 1.22
C ARG A 147 22.40 1.89 1.44
N GLN A 148 22.59 1.17 2.56
CA GLN A 148 23.86 0.49 2.86
C GLN A 148 24.01 -0.81 2.06
N HIS A 149 22.92 -1.53 1.83
CA HIS A 149 22.88 -2.82 1.15
C HIS A 149 21.78 -2.78 0.07
N PRO A 150 22.02 -2.07 -1.05
CA PRO A 150 21.03 -1.96 -2.12
C PRO A 150 20.77 -3.32 -2.76
N GLY A 151 19.50 -3.58 -3.04
CA GLY A 151 19.09 -4.72 -3.87
C GLY A 151 19.34 -4.48 -5.35
N ASP A 152 18.95 -5.43 -6.19
CA ASP A 152 18.94 -5.25 -7.63
C ASP A 152 17.79 -4.32 -8.05
N PRO A 153 18.06 -3.11 -8.58
CA PRO A 153 17.01 -2.16 -8.94
C PRO A 153 16.09 -2.64 -10.07
N GLU A 154 16.43 -3.71 -10.79
CA GLU A 154 15.54 -4.32 -11.78
C GLU A 154 14.39 -5.12 -11.12
N HIS A 155 14.59 -5.59 -9.90
CA HIS A 155 13.63 -6.44 -9.17
C HIS A 155 13.17 -5.84 -7.85
N ASP A 156 13.93 -4.91 -7.27
CA ASP A 156 13.69 -4.30 -5.96
C ASP A 156 13.16 -2.86 -6.14
N VAL A 157 11.86 -2.72 -5.94
CA VAL A 157 11.17 -1.42 -6.10
C VAL A 157 11.65 -0.41 -5.07
N LEU A 158 11.92 -0.80 -3.82
CA LEU A 158 12.40 0.13 -2.80
C LEU A 158 13.79 0.67 -3.15
N THR A 159 14.72 -0.20 -3.58
CA THR A 159 16.03 0.25 -4.07
C THR A 159 15.88 1.23 -5.23
N ARG A 160 14.98 0.94 -6.16
CA ARG A 160 14.72 1.79 -7.31
C ARG A 160 14.10 3.14 -6.93
N LEU A 161 13.20 3.17 -5.95
CA LEU A 161 12.65 4.42 -5.40
C LEU A 161 13.74 5.27 -4.72
N ILE A 162 14.65 4.62 -3.98
CA ILE A 162 15.75 5.30 -3.28
C ILE A 162 16.78 5.89 -4.26
N GLN A 163 17.10 5.15 -5.32
CA GLN A 163 18.13 5.51 -6.31
C GLN A 163 17.54 6.25 -7.51
N GLY A 164 16.21 6.23 -7.66
CA GLY A 164 15.52 6.74 -8.84
C GLY A 164 15.77 8.23 -9.04
N GLU A 165 16.43 8.53 -10.16
CA GLU A 165 16.60 9.88 -10.68
C GLU A 165 16.14 9.90 -12.14
N GLU A 166 15.32 10.88 -12.47
CA GLU A 166 14.86 11.09 -13.83
C GLU A 166 15.04 12.56 -14.21
N ASN A 167 15.88 12.81 -15.22
CA ASN A 167 16.19 14.17 -15.70
C ASN A 167 16.75 15.13 -14.63
N GLY A 168 17.56 14.61 -13.68
CA GLY A 168 18.12 15.38 -12.58
C GLY A 168 17.15 15.60 -11.42
N ASP A 169 16.04 14.85 -11.38
CA ASP A 169 15.01 14.95 -10.37
C ASP A 169 14.85 13.62 -9.61
N ALA A 170 14.81 13.67 -8.29
CA ALA A 170 14.68 12.52 -7.40
C ALA A 170 13.67 12.82 -6.28
N LEU A 171 13.16 11.77 -5.63
CA LEU A 171 12.33 11.94 -4.43
C LEU A 171 13.18 12.47 -3.28
N SER A 172 12.71 13.52 -2.61
CA SER A 172 13.25 13.88 -1.31
C SER A 172 12.98 12.80 -0.27
N GLU A 173 13.68 12.84 0.86
CA GLU A 173 13.47 11.87 1.96
C GLU A 173 12.00 11.84 2.42
N VAL A 174 11.40 13.01 2.58
CA VAL A 174 10.00 13.12 3.00
C VAL A 174 9.07 12.54 1.94
N GLU A 175 9.27 12.89 0.67
CA GLU A 175 8.45 12.34 -0.43
C GLU A 175 8.60 10.82 -0.54
N LEU A 176 9.81 10.28 -0.40
CA LEU A 176 10.04 8.84 -0.42
C LEU A 176 9.24 8.15 0.68
N LEU A 177 9.43 8.56 1.94
CA LEU A 177 8.81 7.90 3.09
C LEU A 177 7.28 8.03 3.07
N GLN A 178 6.76 9.24 2.80
CA GLN A 178 5.31 9.48 2.76
C GLN A 178 4.63 8.75 1.60
N ASN A 179 5.32 8.56 0.48
CA ASN A 179 4.79 7.79 -0.62
C ASN A 179 4.95 6.27 -0.43
N CYS A 180 5.88 5.77 0.39
CA CYS A 180 5.85 4.38 0.85
C CYS A 180 4.62 4.11 1.75
N VAL A 181 4.26 5.03 2.64
CA VAL A 181 2.99 4.95 3.41
C VAL A 181 1.79 4.96 2.47
N PHE A 182 1.78 5.85 1.47
CA PHE A 182 0.71 5.89 0.46
C PHE A 182 0.60 4.58 -0.34
N LEU A 183 1.70 3.97 -0.75
CA LEU A 183 1.69 2.70 -1.49
C LEU A 183 1.06 1.57 -0.67
N LEU A 184 1.34 1.49 0.63
CA LEU A 184 0.68 0.53 1.51
C LEU A 184 -0.84 0.76 1.52
N ASN A 185 -1.26 1.99 1.75
CA ASN A 185 -2.68 2.33 1.86
C ASN A 185 -3.43 2.11 0.54
N ALA A 186 -2.87 2.56 -0.57
CA ALA A 186 -3.49 2.41 -1.88
C ALA A 186 -3.60 0.96 -2.34
N GLY A 187 -2.63 0.12 -1.97
CA GLY A 187 -2.58 -1.28 -2.41
C GLY A 187 -3.38 -2.24 -1.53
N HIS A 188 -3.55 -1.95 -0.24
CA HIS A 188 -4.14 -2.90 0.71
C HIS A 188 -5.67 -2.97 0.62
N GLU A 189 -6.38 -1.95 1.08
CA GLU A 189 -7.83 -2.02 1.29
C GLU A 189 -8.60 -2.14 -0.04
N THR A 190 -8.18 -1.41 -1.05
CA THR A 190 -8.83 -1.43 -2.37
C THR A 190 -8.78 -2.82 -3.00
N THR A 191 -7.65 -3.51 -2.89
CA THR A 191 -7.45 -4.86 -3.41
C THR A 191 -8.21 -5.89 -2.58
N THR A 192 -8.18 -5.79 -1.25
CA THR A 192 -8.97 -6.63 -0.35
C THR A 192 -10.46 -6.56 -0.71
N ASN A 193 -10.99 -5.34 -0.85
CA ASN A 193 -12.40 -5.12 -1.22
C ASN A 193 -12.72 -5.61 -2.62
N LEU A 194 -11.80 -5.47 -3.58
CA LEU A 194 -11.98 -5.99 -4.93
C LEU A 194 -12.12 -7.52 -4.93
N ILE A 195 -11.24 -8.22 -4.22
CA ILE A 195 -11.29 -9.69 -4.11
C ILE A 195 -12.61 -10.13 -3.46
N GLY A 196 -12.99 -9.53 -2.33
CA GLY A 196 -14.23 -9.85 -1.64
C GLY A 196 -15.48 -9.61 -2.50
N ASN A 197 -15.56 -8.45 -3.14
CA ASN A 197 -16.68 -8.12 -4.04
C ASN A 197 -16.74 -9.01 -5.28
N ALA A 198 -15.58 -9.40 -5.84
CA ALA A 198 -15.54 -10.33 -6.96
C ALA A 198 -16.13 -11.69 -6.59
N LEU A 199 -15.79 -12.22 -5.40
CA LEU A 199 -16.33 -13.49 -4.91
C LEU A 199 -17.85 -13.42 -4.69
N ILE A 200 -18.36 -12.34 -4.09
CA ILE A 200 -19.79 -12.11 -3.92
C ILE A 200 -20.48 -12.06 -5.28
N SER A 201 -19.95 -11.27 -6.21
CA SER A 201 -20.52 -11.14 -7.56
C SER A 201 -20.56 -12.47 -8.31
N LEU A 202 -19.53 -13.29 -8.19
CA LEU A 202 -19.51 -14.63 -8.80
C LEU A 202 -20.54 -15.59 -8.18
N GLN A 203 -20.95 -15.39 -6.93
CA GLN A 203 -22.05 -16.12 -6.31
C GLN A 203 -23.41 -15.64 -6.83
N GLU A 204 -23.58 -14.33 -6.98
CA GLU A 204 -24.83 -13.73 -7.48
C GLU A 204 -25.04 -14.00 -8.97
N TRP A 205 -23.97 -14.24 -9.74
CA TRP A 205 -24.00 -14.46 -11.19
C TRP A 205 -23.46 -15.83 -11.59
N PRO A 206 -24.20 -16.94 -11.34
CA PRO A 206 -23.69 -18.31 -11.57
C PRO A 206 -23.28 -18.61 -13.02
N ALA A 207 -23.93 -17.97 -14.00
CA ALA A 207 -23.59 -18.16 -15.42
C ALA A 207 -22.19 -17.60 -15.74
N GLN A 208 -21.85 -16.43 -15.21
CA GLN A 208 -20.52 -15.83 -15.35
C GLN A 208 -19.47 -16.63 -14.61
N ARG A 209 -19.78 -17.12 -13.39
CA ARG A 209 -18.90 -18.03 -12.68
C ARG A 209 -18.59 -19.30 -13.50
N GLN A 210 -19.61 -19.91 -14.11
CA GLN A 210 -19.41 -21.09 -14.95
C GLN A 210 -18.55 -20.77 -16.17
N GLN A 211 -18.76 -19.63 -16.81
CA GLN A 211 -17.94 -19.17 -17.94
C GLN A 211 -16.49 -18.98 -17.53
N LEU A 212 -16.22 -18.32 -16.40
CA LEU A 212 -14.88 -18.11 -15.86
C LEU A 212 -14.17 -19.46 -15.59
N MET A 213 -14.86 -20.42 -15.00
CA MET A 213 -14.31 -21.75 -14.73
C MET A 213 -13.99 -22.56 -15.99
N THR A 214 -14.68 -22.29 -17.11
CA THR A 214 -14.42 -22.97 -18.39
C THR A 214 -13.38 -22.28 -19.25
N ASP A 215 -13.19 -20.97 -19.07
CA ASP A 215 -12.20 -20.17 -19.80
C ASP A 215 -11.47 -19.22 -18.84
N LEU A 216 -10.48 -19.77 -18.13
CA LEU A 216 -9.63 -19.00 -17.21
C LEU A 216 -8.75 -17.94 -17.90
N LYS A 217 -8.69 -17.93 -19.25
CA LYS A 217 -7.97 -16.87 -20.01
C LYS A 217 -8.84 -15.66 -20.30
N ALA A 218 -10.14 -15.75 -20.04
CA ALA A 218 -11.09 -14.65 -20.20
C ALA A 218 -11.24 -13.77 -18.94
N ALA A 219 -10.46 -14.06 -17.89
CA ALA A 219 -10.47 -13.37 -16.61
C ALA A 219 -9.50 -12.18 -16.58
#